data_375985a57e7566864733ff7fb6df83bb
#
_entry.id   375985a57e7566864733ff7fb6df83bb
#
_cell.length_a   1.000
_cell.length_b   1.000
_cell.length_c   1.000
_cell.angle_alpha   90.00
_cell.angle_beta   90.00
_cell.angle_gamma   90.00
#
_symmetry.space_group_name_H-M   'P 1'
#
loop_
_entity.id
_entity.type
_entity.pdbx_description
1 polymer ?
#
loop_
_entity_poly.entity_id
_entity_poly.type
_entity_poly.pdbx_seq_one_letter_code
_entity_poly.pdbx_strand_id
1 'polypeptide(L)'
;MSSRSGHTGTKALAKTGPSDVAAPKATTTKATTPNTTVATTLITGATGFLGAHLLRVLAAKSEGAAGAKPSRLRILTQAASVPQWLSDLDVEVVSGSVTDADAVDRAVAGVDRIYHLAGLVSSKPGDAHRMHDVHVHGTRRLCEAAARAGVTRIVMSSTSGTVAVSRRADEMPDETSPTPMDIVARWPYYASKVYQEEAARRACGDRVELVMLNPSLLLGPGDDRLSSTRPVLQFLAREIALVPPGGLNFVDVRDVATLLPVAMERGTPGERYLVGGYNWTFAEFLGRLERLTKVPGPMIKARGKLPLLATRAQAAMYRHWGRTPPLEPQSVEMSEYFWYFDSGKAARELGFIPRDATDTLFETVTYIRANFLGNGALSKKAG
;
A
#
# COMPACT_ATOMS: atom_id res chain seq x y z
N MET A 1 -76.49 -4.86 22.76
CA MET A 1 -77.02 -5.97 23.54
C MET A 1 -75.91 -6.32 24.54
N SER A 2 -76.13 -5.91 25.74
CA SER A 2 -76.51 -6.68 26.94
C SER A 2 -75.33 -7.43 27.51
N SER A 3 -74.86 -7.28 28.66
CA SER A 3 -75.21 -6.66 29.95
C SER A 3 -74.47 -7.46 31.03
N ARG A 4 -73.92 -6.71 32.00
CA ARG A 4 -74.01 -6.97 33.46
C ARG A 4 -73.29 -8.18 34.02
N SER A 5 -72.71 -8.20 35.17
CA SER A 5 -72.68 -7.47 36.46
C SER A 5 -71.89 -8.40 37.38
N GLY A 6 -71.05 -8.09 38.29
CA GLY A 6 -71.22 -7.32 39.51
C GLY A 6 -71.06 -8.28 40.69
N HIS A 7 -70.27 -8.03 41.66
CA HIS A 7 -70.53 -7.98 43.09
C HIS A 7 -69.28 -8.22 43.96
N THR A 8 -68.81 -7.19 44.57
CA THR A 8 -68.61 -6.90 46.05
C THR A 8 -68.42 -8.10 46.99
N GLY A 9 -67.43 -7.96 47.83
CA GLY A 9 -67.27 -8.72 49.07
C GLY A 9 -66.11 -8.20 49.93
N THR A 10 -66.47 -7.31 50.82
CA THR A 10 -65.66 -6.71 51.91
C THR A 10 -65.60 -7.68 53.13
N LYS A 11 -64.39 -7.83 53.75
CA LYS A 11 -64.16 -8.02 55.22
C LYS A 11 -62.66 -8.41 55.39
N ALA A 12 -61.93 -7.81 56.21
CA ALA A 12 -61.91 -7.27 57.55
C ALA A 12 -60.50 -7.54 58.13
N LEU A 13 -59.97 -6.57 58.83
CA LEU A 13 -58.70 -6.44 59.54
C LEU A 13 -58.26 -7.68 60.35
N ALA A 14 -56.94 -7.95 60.35
CA ALA A 14 -56.25 -8.40 61.57
C ALA A 14 -54.83 -7.81 61.59
N LYS A 15 -54.52 -7.12 62.66
CA LYS A 15 -53.23 -6.53 63.06
C LYS A 15 -52.32 -7.65 63.57
N THR A 16 -51.08 -7.75 63.15
CA THR A 16 -49.96 -8.36 63.89
C THR A 16 -48.67 -7.60 63.63
N GLY A 17 -47.94 -7.36 64.68
CA GLY A 17 -46.87 -6.40 64.85
C GLY A 17 -45.50 -6.80 64.15
N PRO A 18 -44.45 -6.01 64.37
CA PRO A 18 -43.29 -5.95 63.54
C PRO A 18 -42.31 -7.11 63.79
N SER A 19 -41.89 -7.78 62.69
CA SER A 19 -40.78 -8.71 62.71
C SER A 19 -39.59 -8.03 61.99
N ASP A 20 -38.46 -8.04 62.69
CA ASP A 20 -37.15 -7.60 62.24
C ASP A 20 -36.79 -8.23 60.88
N VAL A 21 -36.61 -7.43 59.85
CA VAL A 21 -35.99 -7.84 58.61
C VAL A 21 -34.59 -7.23 58.54
N ALA A 22 -33.59 -8.07 58.69
CA ALA A 22 -32.20 -7.72 58.54
C ALA A 22 -31.91 -7.16 57.13
N ALA A 23 -31.23 -6.03 57.06
CA ALA A 23 -30.77 -5.39 55.83
C ALA A 23 -29.79 -6.31 55.06
N PRO A 24 -29.90 -6.43 53.72
CA PRO A 24 -28.94 -7.19 52.93
C PRO A 24 -27.59 -6.49 52.95
N LYS A 25 -26.53 -7.23 53.28
CA LYS A 25 -25.12 -6.83 53.18
C LYS A 25 -24.84 -6.43 51.75
N ALA A 26 -24.41 -5.17 51.50
CA ALA A 26 -23.92 -4.69 50.24
C ALA A 26 -22.70 -5.51 49.83
N THR A 27 -22.84 -6.36 48.82
CA THR A 27 -21.75 -7.04 48.14
C THR A 27 -21.06 -5.99 47.30
N THR A 28 -19.91 -5.52 47.74
CA THR A 28 -19.05 -4.62 46.98
C THR A 28 -18.50 -5.42 45.78
N THR A 29 -19.17 -5.28 44.65
CA THR A 29 -18.63 -5.77 43.36
C THR A 29 -17.41 -4.93 43.06
N LYS A 30 -16.22 -5.48 43.22
CA LYS A 30 -14.99 -4.88 42.71
C LYS A 30 -15.20 -4.58 41.24
N ALA A 31 -15.29 -3.31 40.88
CA ALA A 31 -15.21 -2.85 39.51
C ALA A 31 -13.89 -3.36 38.93
N THR A 32 -13.96 -4.35 38.06
CA THR A 32 -12.82 -4.80 37.26
C THR A 32 -12.50 -3.63 36.35
N THR A 33 -11.44 -2.92 36.63
CA THR A 33 -10.87 -1.91 35.71
C THR A 33 -10.70 -2.60 34.37
N PRO A 34 -11.23 -2.07 33.25
CA PRO A 34 -11.00 -2.67 31.96
C PRO A 34 -9.48 -2.68 31.72
N ASN A 35 -8.91 -3.86 31.61
CA ASN A 35 -7.52 -4.05 31.23
C ASN A 35 -7.40 -3.50 29.79
N THR A 36 -6.95 -2.27 29.65
CA THR A 36 -6.81 -1.60 28.37
C THR A 36 -5.58 -2.23 27.72
N THR A 37 -5.79 -3.40 27.09
CA THR A 37 -4.75 -4.01 26.27
C THR A 37 -4.39 -3.04 25.17
N VAL A 38 -3.12 -2.67 25.11
CA VAL A 38 -2.55 -1.82 24.07
C VAL A 38 -2.73 -2.52 22.73
N ALA A 39 -3.43 -1.89 21.80
CA ALA A 39 -3.68 -2.46 20.48
C ALA A 39 -2.36 -2.73 19.74
N THR A 40 -2.23 -3.89 19.14
CA THR A 40 -1.04 -4.28 18.36
C THR A 40 -1.31 -4.16 16.87
N THR A 41 -0.45 -3.45 16.17
CA THR A 41 -0.54 -3.26 14.71
C THR A 41 0.63 -3.93 14.02
N LEU A 42 0.33 -4.88 13.14
CA LEU A 42 1.32 -5.57 12.30
C LEU A 42 1.53 -4.83 10.98
N ILE A 43 2.79 -4.70 10.58
CA ILE A 43 3.17 -4.14 9.28
C ILE A 43 4.02 -5.16 8.54
N THR A 44 3.56 -5.65 7.39
CA THR A 44 4.38 -6.44 6.48
C THR A 44 4.96 -5.51 5.42
N GLY A 45 6.19 -5.79 4.96
CA GLY A 45 6.87 -4.90 4.00
C GLY A 45 7.40 -3.60 4.60
N ALA A 46 7.54 -3.54 5.92
CA ALA A 46 7.98 -2.37 6.69
C ALA A 46 9.36 -1.81 6.28
N THR A 47 10.26 -2.65 5.76
CA THR A 47 11.59 -2.25 5.27
C THR A 47 11.60 -1.87 3.78
N GLY A 48 10.43 -1.84 3.13
CA GLY A 48 10.26 -1.36 1.77
C GLY A 48 10.05 0.16 1.71
N PHE A 49 10.01 0.71 0.49
CA PHE A 49 9.89 2.15 0.25
C PHE A 49 8.68 2.77 0.98
N LEU A 50 7.47 2.30 0.72
CA LEU A 50 6.26 2.79 1.39
C LEU A 50 6.22 2.43 2.88
N GLY A 51 6.64 1.20 3.23
CA GLY A 51 6.59 0.71 4.61
C GLY A 51 7.49 1.48 5.56
N ALA A 52 8.67 1.89 5.13
CA ALA A 52 9.58 2.71 5.92
C ALA A 52 9.00 4.11 6.23
N HIS A 53 8.29 4.71 5.28
CA HIS A 53 7.58 5.97 5.52
C HIS A 53 6.38 5.78 6.46
N LEU A 54 5.60 4.70 6.29
CA LEU A 54 4.49 4.41 7.20
C LEU A 54 4.97 4.23 8.65
N LEU A 55 6.05 3.47 8.86
CA LEU A 55 6.58 3.29 10.21
C LEU A 55 6.94 4.61 10.89
N ARG A 56 7.59 5.53 10.16
CA ARG A 56 7.91 6.87 10.69
C ARG A 56 6.65 7.67 11.04
N VAL A 57 5.61 7.57 10.21
CA VAL A 57 4.31 8.23 10.48
C VAL A 57 3.66 7.66 11.74
N LEU A 58 3.68 6.33 11.92
CA LEU A 58 3.07 5.69 13.07
C LEU A 58 3.84 5.95 14.37
N ALA A 59 5.18 5.91 14.33
CA ALA A 59 6.05 6.22 15.45
C ALA A 59 5.85 7.66 15.93
N ALA A 60 5.86 8.63 15.02
CA ALA A 60 5.62 10.04 15.36
C ALA A 60 4.24 10.29 15.99
N LYS A 61 3.21 9.55 15.56
CA LYS A 61 1.87 9.63 16.19
C LYS A 61 1.85 9.06 17.62
N SER A 62 2.67 8.07 17.91
CA SER A 62 2.76 7.47 19.25
C SER A 62 3.43 8.41 20.26
N GLU A 63 4.33 9.27 19.80
CA GLU A 63 5.09 10.20 20.64
C GLU A 63 4.37 11.55 20.91
N GLY A 64 3.49 11.99 19.99
CA GLY A 64 3.00 13.38 19.98
C GLY A 64 1.53 13.61 20.32
N ALA A 65 0.70 12.61 20.48
CA ALA A 65 -0.74 12.79 20.63
C ALA A 65 -1.18 12.57 22.09
N ALA A 66 -1.39 13.66 22.84
CA ALA A 66 -2.12 13.62 24.10
C ALA A 66 -3.51 13.02 23.86
N GLY A 67 -3.73 11.76 24.33
CA GLY A 67 -4.99 11.02 24.17
C GLY A 67 -5.03 9.96 23.08
N ALA A 68 -4.00 9.80 22.26
CA ALA A 68 -3.90 8.64 21.38
C ALA A 68 -3.62 7.38 22.23
N LYS A 69 -4.42 6.33 22.04
CA LYS A 69 -4.12 5.04 22.69
C LYS A 69 -2.77 4.55 22.14
N PRO A 70 -1.80 4.23 23.00
CA PRO A 70 -0.52 3.70 22.55
C PRO A 70 -0.77 2.43 21.74
N SER A 71 -0.17 2.33 20.56
CA SER A 71 -0.25 1.14 19.71
C SER A 71 1.13 0.49 19.69
N ARG A 72 1.21 -0.81 20.02
CA ARG A 72 2.43 -1.58 19.84
C ARG A 72 2.61 -1.87 18.36
N LEU A 73 3.76 -1.55 17.81
CA LEU A 73 4.08 -1.84 16.42
C LEU A 73 4.83 -3.18 16.33
N ARG A 74 4.42 -4.04 15.40
CA ARG A 74 5.10 -5.28 15.05
C ARG A 74 5.37 -5.31 13.56
N ILE A 75 6.53 -5.81 13.15
CA ILE A 75 6.86 -5.99 11.74
C ILE A 75 7.18 -7.44 11.42
N LEU A 76 6.77 -7.89 10.21
CA LEU A 76 7.25 -9.14 9.62
C LEU A 76 8.24 -8.79 8.51
N THR A 77 9.48 -9.25 8.62
CA THR A 77 10.55 -8.96 7.65
C THR A 77 11.48 -10.14 7.43
N GLN A 78 11.95 -10.30 6.19
CA GLN A 78 12.99 -11.26 5.82
C GLN A 78 14.40 -10.71 6.01
N ALA A 79 14.55 -9.43 6.36
CA ALA A 79 15.86 -8.83 6.55
C ALA A 79 16.60 -9.52 7.70
N ALA A 80 17.81 -10.00 7.43
CA ALA A 80 18.68 -10.58 8.46
C ALA A 80 19.13 -9.55 9.50
N SER A 81 19.16 -8.28 9.11
CA SER A 81 19.35 -7.13 9.99
C SER A 81 18.36 -6.03 9.65
N VAL A 82 17.80 -5.39 10.65
CA VAL A 82 16.97 -4.21 10.45
C VAL A 82 17.87 -2.99 10.22
N PRO A 83 17.44 -2.05 9.36
CA PRO A 83 18.17 -0.79 9.20
C PRO A 83 18.33 -0.06 10.53
N GLN A 84 19.46 0.65 10.73
CA GLN A 84 19.74 1.38 11.97
C GLN A 84 18.60 2.29 12.42
N TRP A 85 17.97 3.02 11.48
CA TRP A 85 16.83 3.89 11.80
C TRP A 85 15.61 3.16 12.38
N LEU A 86 15.51 1.84 12.17
CA LEU A 86 14.42 1.02 12.72
C LEU A 86 14.74 0.54 14.14
N SER A 87 16.01 0.35 14.48
CA SER A 87 16.42 -0.03 15.85
C SER A 87 16.18 1.07 16.89
N ASP A 88 16.00 2.32 16.43
CA ASP A 88 15.70 3.46 17.30
C ASP A 88 14.19 3.55 17.63
N LEU A 89 13.36 2.74 16.97
CA LEU A 89 11.92 2.68 17.21
C LEU A 89 11.55 1.50 18.11
N ASP A 90 10.56 1.70 19.00
CA ASP A 90 9.98 0.61 19.81
C ASP A 90 9.06 -0.27 18.95
N VAL A 91 9.69 -1.23 18.22
CA VAL A 91 9.03 -2.10 17.25
C VAL A 91 9.43 -3.56 17.50
N GLU A 92 8.44 -4.41 17.68
CA GLU A 92 8.63 -5.86 17.75
C GLU A 92 8.94 -6.43 16.36
N VAL A 93 10.05 -7.15 16.22
CA VAL A 93 10.48 -7.74 14.93
C VAL A 93 10.25 -9.23 14.92
N VAL A 94 9.42 -9.69 13.98
CA VAL A 94 9.25 -11.10 13.63
C VAL A 94 10.03 -11.37 12.34
N SER A 95 11.02 -12.25 12.43
CA SER A 95 11.81 -12.69 11.26
C SER A 95 11.03 -13.72 10.46
N GLY A 96 10.93 -13.51 9.16
CA GLY A 96 10.28 -14.42 8.22
C GLY A 96 9.65 -13.75 7.00
N SER A 97 9.01 -14.56 6.18
CA SER A 97 8.32 -14.16 4.95
C SER A 97 6.82 -14.29 5.08
N VAL A 98 6.06 -13.51 4.30
CA VAL A 98 4.61 -13.76 4.10
C VAL A 98 4.34 -15.11 3.40
N THR A 99 5.37 -15.70 2.78
CA THR A 99 5.28 -17.04 2.17
C THR A 99 5.58 -18.19 3.14
N ASP A 100 6.00 -17.87 4.36
CA ASP A 100 6.26 -18.81 5.46
C ASP A 100 5.07 -18.82 6.41
N ALA A 101 4.38 -19.96 6.51
CA ALA A 101 3.16 -20.09 7.31
C ALA A 101 3.43 -19.88 8.80
N ASP A 102 4.51 -20.46 9.33
CA ASP A 102 4.85 -20.38 10.76
C ASP A 102 5.24 -18.93 11.14
N ALA A 103 5.96 -18.25 10.26
CA ALA A 103 6.32 -16.84 10.49
C ALA A 103 5.07 -15.94 10.45
N VAL A 104 4.14 -16.21 9.56
CA VAL A 104 2.87 -15.49 9.48
C VAL A 104 2.04 -15.71 10.73
N ASP A 105 1.87 -16.96 11.18
CA ASP A 105 1.09 -17.28 12.39
C ASP A 105 1.71 -16.62 13.65
N ARG A 106 3.06 -16.63 13.79
CA ARG A 106 3.73 -15.89 14.87
C ARG A 106 3.52 -14.38 14.76
N ALA A 107 3.58 -13.84 13.55
CA ALA A 107 3.46 -12.40 13.34
C ALA A 107 2.04 -11.89 13.65
N VAL A 108 1.01 -12.67 13.37
CA VAL A 108 -0.41 -12.30 13.51
C VAL A 108 -0.93 -12.54 14.93
N ALA A 109 -0.27 -13.35 15.75
CA ALA A 109 -0.72 -13.68 17.10
C ALA A 109 -0.90 -12.42 17.98
N GLY A 110 -2.14 -12.19 18.46
CA GLY A 110 -2.50 -11.06 19.32
C GLY A 110 -2.46 -9.68 18.62
N VAL A 111 -2.61 -9.68 17.29
CA VAL A 111 -2.68 -8.46 16.46
C VAL A 111 -4.11 -8.04 16.26
N ASP A 112 -4.38 -6.73 16.38
CA ASP A 112 -5.71 -6.15 16.15
C ASP A 112 -5.89 -5.67 14.72
N ARG A 113 -4.82 -5.12 14.09
CA ARG A 113 -4.86 -4.45 12.78
C ARG A 113 -3.61 -4.76 11.96
N ILE A 114 -3.73 -4.80 10.63
CA ILE A 114 -2.60 -5.11 9.75
C ILE A 114 -2.49 -4.06 8.62
N TYR A 115 -1.28 -3.56 8.39
CA TYR A 115 -0.89 -2.94 7.13
C TYR A 115 -0.13 -3.96 6.29
N HIS A 116 -0.75 -4.43 5.21
CA HIS A 116 -0.15 -5.39 4.31
C HIS A 116 0.50 -4.70 3.11
N LEU A 117 1.80 -4.37 3.25
CA LEU A 117 2.59 -3.67 2.23
C LEU A 117 3.67 -4.58 1.61
N ALA A 118 3.75 -5.85 2.03
CA ALA A 118 4.70 -6.79 1.47
C ALA A 118 4.41 -7.03 -0.01
N GLY A 119 5.43 -6.89 -0.83
CA GLY A 119 5.35 -7.10 -2.27
C GLY A 119 6.73 -7.14 -2.91
N LEU A 120 6.78 -7.62 -4.14
CA LEU A 120 7.96 -7.66 -4.98
C LEU A 120 7.67 -6.95 -6.30
N VAL A 121 8.40 -5.89 -6.58
CA VAL A 121 8.32 -5.18 -7.87
C VAL A 121 9.47 -5.66 -8.75
N SER A 122 9.16 -6.27 -9.89
CA SER A 122 10.15 -6.68 -10.87
C SER A 122 9.58 -6.67 -12.29
N SER A 123 10.39 -6.24 -13.23
CA SER A 123 10.13 -6.37 -14.67
C SER A 123 10.83 -7.59 -15.30
N LYS A 124 11.61 -8.35 -14.53
CA LYS A 124 12.34 -9.52 -15.01
C LYS A 124 11.38 -10.70 -15.17
N PRO A 125 11.33 -11.35 -16.35
CA PRO A 125 10.44 -12.49 -16.58
C PRO A 125 10.66 -13.65 -15.60
N GLY A 126 11.91 -13.89 -15.16
CA GLY A 126 12.25 -14.95 -14.21
C GLY A 126 11.67 -14.76 -12.80
N ASP A 127 11.23 -13.54 -12.45
CA ASP A 127 10.63 -13.26 -11.14
C ASP A 127 9.11 -13.48 -11.08
N ALA A 128 8.47 -13.87 -12.19
CA ALA A 128 7.02 -14.01 -12.28
C ALA A 128 6.46 -14.96 -11.21
N HIS A 129 7.06 -16.13 -11.04
CA HIS A 129 6.64 -17.11 -10.04
C HIS A 129 6.79 -16.57 -8.62
N ARG A 130 7.93 -15.96 -8.32
CA ARG A 130 8.19 -15.36 -7.02
C ARG A 130 7.24 -14.20 -6.70
N MET A 131 6.89 -13.38 -7.71
CA MET A 131 5.85 -12.35 -7.54
C MET A 131 4.50 -12.97 -7.21
N HIS A 132 4.12 -14.04 -7.90
CA HIS A 132 2.87 -14.76 -7.64
C HIS A 132 2.85 -15.35 -6.22
N ASP A 133 3.93 -15.98 -5.78
CA ASP A 133 4.04 -16.55 -4.44
C ASP A 133 3.87 -15.49 -3.35
N VAL A 134 4.59 -14.36 -3.48
CA VAL A 134 4.51 -13.28 -2.48
C VAL A 134 3.15 -12.60 -2.50
N HIS A 135 2.65 -12.23 -3.70
CA HIS A 135 1.43 -11.44 -3.81
C HIS A 135 0.18 -12.28 -3.56
N VAL A 136 0.09 -13.47 -4.16
CA VAL A 136 -1.14 -14.26 -4.10
C VAL A 136 -1.13 -15.21 -2.90
N HIS A 137 -0.15 -16.10 -2.85
CA HIS A 137 -0.09 -17.11 -1.77
C HIS A 137 0.25 -16.49 -0.42
N GLY A 138 1.18 -15.52 -0.39
CA GLY A 138 1.53 -14.80 0.84
C GLY A 138 0.37 -14.00 1.39
N THR A 139 -0.34 -13.25 0.53
CA THR A 139 -1.53 -12.49 0.95
C THR A 139 -2.65 -13.40 1.45
N ARG A 140 -2.93 -14.49 0.73
CA ARG A 140 -3.94 -15.46 1.16
C ARG A 140 -3.63 -16.00 2.56
N ARG A 141 -2.38 -16.46 2.79
CA ARG A 141 -1.96 -16.97 4.11
C ARG A 141 -2.13 -15.93 5.21
N LEU A 142 -1.69 -14.69 4.95
CA LEU A 142 -1.81 -13.61 5.92
C LEU A 142 -3.28 -13.33 6.28
N CYS A 143 -4.16 -13.23 5.28
CA CYS A 143 -5.59 -12.98 5.50
C CYS A 143 -6.27 -14.13 6.22
N GLU A 144 -5.96 -15.40 5.86
CA GLU A 144 -6.49 -16.58 6.55
C GLU A 144 -6.02 -16.64 8.01
N ALA A 145 -4.75 -16.36 8.29
CA ALA A 145 -4.19 -16.27 9.64
C ALA A 145 -4.84 -15.13 10.44
N ALA A 146 -4.99 -13.97 9.83
CA ALA A 146 -5.67 -12.81 10.41
C ALA A 146 -7.12 -13.14 10.82
N ALA A 147 -7.86 -13.82 9.95
CA ALA A 147 -9.21 -14.25 10.23
C ALA A 147 -9.29 -15.28 11.38
N ARG A 148 -8.30 -16.18 11.50
CA ARG A 148 -8.22 -17.12 12.64
C ARG A 148 -7.86 -16.42 13.95
N ALA A 149 -7.01 -15.41 13.90
CA ALA A 149 -6.53 -14.69 15.07
C ALA A 149 -7.47 -13.57 15.57
N GLY A 150 -8.57 -13.30 14.84
CA GLY A 150 -9.52 -12.26 15.22
C GLY A 150 -9.07 -10.84 14.90
N VAL A 151 -8.16 -10.68 13.93
CA VAL A 151 -7.79 -9.36 13.40
C VAL A 151 -9.03 -8.67 12.84
N THR A 152 -9.23 -7.41 13.22
CA THR A 152 -10.44 -6.66 12.86
C THR A 152 -10.36 -6.07 11.46
N ARG A 153 -9.18 -5.51 11.08
CA ARG A 153 -9.03 -4.79 9.80
C ARG A 153 -7.65 -4.94 9.19
N ILE A 154 -7.63 -5.05 7.87
CA ILE A 154 -6.42 -5.03 7.04
C ILE A 154 -6.50 -3.86 6.05
N VAL A 155 -5.48 -3.01 6.01
CA VAL A 155 -5.24 -2.07 4.92
C VAL A 155 -4.13 -2.62 4.05
N MET A 156 -4.44 -2.94 2.80
CA MET A 156 -3.51 -3.54 1.85
C MET A 156 -3.08 -2.54 0.77
N SER A 157 -1.80 -2.50 0.45
CA SER A 157 -1.31 -1.76 -0.72
C SER A 157 -1.34 -2.65 -1.96
N SER A 158 -2.17 -2.25 -2.93
CA SER A 158 -2.18 -2.79 -4.29
C SER A 158 -1.44 -1.84 -5.25
N THR A 159 -1.95 -1.64 -6.45
CA THR A 159 -1.45 -0.66 -7.43
C THR A 159 -2.61 -0.14 -8.29
N SER A 160 -2.56 1.10 -8.71
CA SER A 160 -3.54 1.66 -9.67
C SER A 160 -3.59 0.86 -10.96
N GLY A 161 -2.50 0.25 -11.38
CA GLY A 161 -2.42 -0.54 -12.60
C GLY A 161 -3.27 -1.82 -12.64
N THR A 162 -3.96 -2.19 -11.55
CA THR A 162 -5.00 -3.23 -11.60
C THR A 162 -6.27 -2.77 -12.30
N VAL A 163 -6.44 -1.45 -12.45
CA VAL A 163 -7.63 -0.81 -13.04
C VAL A 163 -7.23 0.24 -14.07
N ALA A 164 -6.27 1.09 -13.72
CA ALA A 164 -5.95 2.33 -14.38
C ALA A 164 -4.83 2.15 -15.42
N VAL A 165 -5.13 1.52 -16.53
CA VAL A 165 -4.27 1.46 -17.71
C VAL A 165 -5.11 1.39 -18.97
N SER A 166 -4.81 2.26 -19.94
CA SER A 166 -5.54 2.37 -21.21
C SER A 166 -4.58 2.60 -22.39
N ARG A 167 -5.09 2.34 -23.60
CA ARG A 167 -4.45 2.74 -24.86
C ARG A 167 -4.74 4.17 -25.27
N ARG A 168 -5.63 4.85 -24.56
CA ARG A 168 -6.16 6.17 -24.89
C ARG A 168 -5.89 7.16 -23.78
N ALA A 169 -5.48 8.36 -24.15
CA ALA A 169 -5.16 9.44 -23.21
C ALA A 169 -6.42 10.09 -22.59
N ASP A 170 -7.56 9.97 -23.25
CA ASP A 170 -8.83 10.56 -22.84
C ASP A 170 -9.66 9.63 -21.93
N GLU A 171 -9.21 8.43 -21.67
CA GLU A 171 -9.83 7.52 -20.72
C GLU A 171 -9.31 7.77 -19.31
N MET A 172 -10.23 7.97 -18.37
CA MET A 172 -9.98 8.22 -16.96
C MET A 172 -10.68 7.18 -16.09
N PRO A 173 -10.15 5.95 -15.99
CA PRO A 173 -10.68 4.93 -15.09
C PRO A 173 -10.77 5.42 -13.65
N ASP A 174 -11.75 4.88 -12.93
CA ASP A 174 -11.94 5.03 -11.48
C ASP A 174 -12.06 3.65 -10.79
N GLU A 175 -12.41 3.62 -9.53
CA GLU A 175 -12.53 2.40 -8.74
C GLU A 175 -13.63 1.44 -9.23
N THR A 176 -14.62 1.96 -9.99
CA THR A 176 -15.75 1.17 -10.55
C THR A 176 -15.39 0.54 -11.89
N SER A 177 -14.32 1.00 -12.52
CA SER A 177 -13.88 0.52 -13.82
C SER A 177 -13.43 -0.94 -13.77
N PRO A 178 -13.72 -1.73 -14.82
CA PRO A 178 -13.27 -3.12 -14.86
C PRO A 178 -11.75 -3.22 -14.99
N THR A 179 -11.19 -4.30 -14.45
CA THR A 179 -9.78 -4.62 -14.67
C THR A 179 -9.51 -4.89 -16.16
N PRO A 180 -8.59 -4.17 -16.82
CA PRO A 180 -8.29 -4.35 -18.23
C PRO A 180 -7.40 -5.58 -18.47
N MET A 181 -7.94 -6.77 -18.28
CA MET A 181 -7.22 -8.05 -18.36
C MET A 181 -6.57 -8.30 -19.71
N ASP A 182 -7.11 -7.78 -20.81
CA ASP A 182 -6.51 -7.85 -22.15
C ASP A 182 -5.17 -7.09 -22.25
N ILE A 183 -4.93 -6.17 -21.34
CA ILE A 183 -3.69 -5.40 -21.23
C ILE A 183 -2.79 -5.99 -20.13
N VAL A 184 -3.27 -6.07 -18.89
CA VAL A 184 -2.42 -6.33 -17.72
C VAL A 184 -2.01 -7.80 -17.55
N ALA A 185 -2.78 -8.76 -18.12
CA ALA A 185 -2.48 -10.19 -17.98
C ALA A 185 -1.10 -10.60 -18.55
N ARG A 186 -0.58 -9.84 -19.52
CA ARG A 186 0.74 -10.07 -20.12
C ARG A 186 1.92 -9.63 -19.25
N TRP A 187 1.65 -8.83 -18.22
CA TRP A 187 2.68 -8.27 -17.33
C TRP A 187 2.61 -8.94 -15.96
N PRO A 188 3.57 -9.80 -15.62
CA PRO A 188 3.51 -10.64 -14.42
C PRO A 188 3.26 -9.86 -13.12
N TYR A 189 3.84 -8.66 -12.99
CA TYR A 189 3.61 -7.82 -11.82
C TYR A 189 2.14 -7.44 -11.68
N TYR A 190 1.53 -6.85 -12.71
CA TYR A 190 0.13 -6.39 -12.65
C TYR A 190 -0.85 -7.56 -12.55
N ALA A 191 -0.61 -8.63 -13.31
CA ALA A 191 -1.40 -9.85 -13.21
C ALA A 191 -1.39 -10.41 -11.77
N SER A 192 -0.22 -10.49 -11.14
CA SER A 192 -0.10 -10.97 -9.75
C SER A 192 -0.78 -10.03 -8.75
N LYS A 193 -0.80 -8.71 -9.01
CA LYS A 193 -1.51 -7.75 -8.15
C LYS A 193 -3.03 -7.85 -8.30
N VAL A 194 -3.54 -8.11 -9.50
CA VAL A 194 -4.98 -8.40 -9.70
C VAL A 194 -5.38 -9.65 -8.92
N TYR A 195 -4.61 -10.73 -9.05
CA TYR A 195 -4.88 -11.96 -8.29
C TYR A 195 -4.65 -11.80 -6.78
N GLN A 196 -3.77 -10.89 -6.35
CA GLN A 196 -3.60 -10.53 -4.95
C GLN A 196 -4.87 -9.93 -4.36
N GLU A 197 -5.47 -8.95 -5.05
CA GLU A 197 -6.73 -8.33 -4.59
C GLU A 197 -7.84 -9.37 -4.44
N GLU A 198 -7.96 -10.27 -5.42
CA GLU A 198 -8.97 -11.34 -5.38
C GLU A 198 -8.70 -12.35 -4.25
N ALA A 199 -7.43 -12.74 -4.06
CA ALA A 199 -7.04 -13.64 -2.97
C ALA A 199 -7.32 -13.02 -1.59
N ALA A 200 -7.04 -11.71 -1.43
CA ALA A 200 -7.34 -10.98 -0.21
C ALA A 200 -8.84 -10.93 0.09
N ARG A 201 -9.67 -10.56 -0.90
CA ARG A 201 -11.12 -10.51 -0.73
C ARG A 201 -11.69 -11.86 -0.30
N ARG A 202 -11.29 -12.94 -0.99
CA ARG A 202 -11.76 -14.30 -0.67
C ARG A 202 -11.31 -14.77 0.70
N ALA A 203 -10.07 -14.50 1.08
CA ALA A 203 -9.51 -14.98 2.34
C ALA A 203 -10.02 -14.20 3.57
N CYS A 204 -10.23 -12.89 3.43
CA CYS A 204 -10.86 -12.06 4.46
C CYS A 204 -12.34 -12.40 4.64
N GLY A 205 -13.08 -12.56 3.52
CA GLY A 205 -14.54 -12.76 3.56
C GLY A 205 -15.22 -11.70 4.42
N ASP A 206 -16.22 -12.11 5.20
CA ASP A 206 -16.91 -11.23 6.14
C ASP A 206 -16.25 -11.17 7.52
N ARG A 207 -15.11 -11.84 7.71
CA ARG A 207 -14.46 -11.98 9.02
C ARG A 207 -13.45 -10.87 9.31
N VAL A 208 -12.86 -10.27 8.28
CA VAL A 208 -11.84 -9.24 8.39
C VAL A 208 -12.18 -8.11 7.43
N GLU A 209 -12.31 -6.90 7.95
CA GLU A 209 -12.51 -5.72 7.11
C GLU A 209 -11.28 -5.46 6.24
N LEU A 210 -11.43 -5.55 4.93
CA LEU A 210 -10.38 -5.31 3.97
C LEU A 210 -10.57 -3.94 3.31
N VAL A 211 -9.55 -3.07 3.38
CA VAL A 211 -9.48 -1.82 2.63
C VAL A 211 -8.24 -1.86 1.75
N MET A 212 -8.35 -1.45 0.50
CA MET A 212 -7.23 -1.46 -0.44
C MET A 212 -6.86 -0.05 -0.88
N LEU A 213 -5.60 0.32 -0.76
CA LEU A 213 -5.04 1.49 -1.42
C LEU A 213 -4.29 1.05 -2.68
N ASN A 214 -4.63 1.67 -3.79
CA ASN A 214 -4.07 1.39 -5.11
C ASN A 214 -3.25 2.61 -5.57
N PRO A 215 -2.02 2.81 -5.05
CA PRO A 215 -1.20 3.93 -5.45
C PRO A 215 -0.70 3.80 -6.89
N SER A 216 -0.48 4.94 -7.52
CA SER A 216 0.25 5.07 -8.78
C SER A 216 1.77 4.92 -8.57
N LEU A 217 2.57 5.34 -9.54
CA LEU A 217 4.03 5.32 -9.42
C LEU A 217 4.47 6.16 -8.23
N LEU A 218 5.05 5.51 -7.23
CA LEU A 218 5.55 6.18 -6.03
C LEU A 218 6.85 6.93 -6.36
N LEU A 219 6.90 8.22 -6.08
CA LEU A 219 8.12 9.03 -6.12
C LEU A 219 8.40 9.60 -4.72
N GLY A 220 9.60 10.12 -4.52
CA GLY A 220 10.04 10.67 -3.25
C GLY A 220 11.39 10.12 -2.80
N PRO A 221 11.92 10.59 -1.66
CA PRO A 221 13.18 10.11 -1.08
C PRO A 221 12.98 8.75 -0.39
N GLY A 222 14.04 7.93 -0.32
CA GLY A 222 14.08 6.68 0.46
C GLY A 222 13.80 5.40 -0.33
N ASP A 223 13.78 5.44 -1.66
CA ASP A 223 13.69 4.23 -2.51
C ASP A 223 15.08 3.61 -2.73
N ASP A 224 15.66 3.02 -1.69
CA ASP A 224 17.00 2.43 -1.71
C ASP A 224 17.14 1.28 -2.72
N ARG A 225 16.03 0.69 -3.16
CA ARG A 225 16.01 -0.42 -4.11
C ARG A 225 15.68 0.02 -5.54
N LEU A 226 15.43 1.31 -5.75
CA LEU A 226 14.97 1.86 -7.04
C LEU A 226 13.76 1.09 -7.59
N SER A 227 12.84 0.74 -6.72
CA SER A 227 11.65 -0.05 -7.05
C SER A 227 10.65 0.75 -7.90
N SER A 228 10.62 2.06 -7.71
CA SER A 228 9.74 2.99 -8.42
C SER A 228 10.50 4.16 -9.06
N THR A 229 11.58 4.62 -8.42
CA THR A 229 12.31 5.83 -8.83
C THR A 229 13.39 5.58 -9.89
N ARG A 230 13.59 4.33 -10.33
CA ARG A 230 14.54 3.98 -11.39
C ARG A 230 14.42 4.81 -12.68
N PRO A 231 13.23 5.16 -13.19
CA PRO A 231 13.11 6.01 -14.38
C PRO A 231 13.75 7.41 -14.19
N VAL A 232 13.70 7.97 -12.98
CA VAL A 232 14.36 9.26 -12.66
C VAL A 232 15.87 9.07 -12.65
N LEU A 233 16.40 7.99 -12.09
CA LEU A 233 17.82 7.67 -12.17
C LEU A 233 18.29 7.52 -13.63
N GLN A 234 17.55 6.77 -14.44
CA GLN A 234 17.87 6.58 -15.87
C GLN A 234 17.87 7.90 -16.64
N PHE A 235 16.94 8.81 -16.32
CA PHE A 235 16.93 10.15 -16.89
C PHE A 235 18.21 10.92 -16.51
N LEU A 236 18.55 10.96 -15.24
CA LEU A 236 19.74 11.66 -14.74
C LEU A 236 21.04 11.06 -15.30
N ALA A 237 21.08 9.76 -15.52
CA ALA A 237 22.19 9.04 -16.15
C ALA A 237 22.20 9.18 -17.69
N ARG A 238 21.21 9.86 -18.29
CA ARG A 238 21.04 10.02 -19.75
C ARG A 238 20.88 8.69 -20.50
N GLU A 239 20.24 7.72 -19.84
CA GLU A 239 20.00 6.40 -20.40
C GLU A 239 18.67 6.29 -21.17
N ILE A 240 17.79 7.29 -21.05
CA ILE A 240 16.53 7.36 -21.79
C ILE A 240 16.80 7.96 -23.18
N ALA A 241 16.77 7.11 -24.21
CA ALA A 241 17.10 7.52 -25.58
C ALA A 241 15.92 8.16 -26.33
N LEU A 242 14.69 7.79 -25.99
CA LEU A 242 13.48 8.18 -26.70
C LEU A 242 12.38 8.65 -25.73
N VAL A 243 11.56 9.61 -26.15
CA VAL A 243 10.35 10.00 -25.42
C VAL A 243 9.23 8.98 -25.74
N PRO A 244 8.71 8.22 -24.77
CA PRO A 244 7.61 7.29 -25.01
C PRO A 244 6.30 8.03 -25.37
N PRO A 245 5.38 7.38 -26.11
CA PRO A 245 4.12 8.01 -26.54
C PRO A 245 3.03 8.07 -25.47
N GLY A 246 3.12 7.23 -24.44
CA GLY A 246 2.10 7.11 -23.39
C GLY A 246 2.22 8.17 -22.30
N GLY A 247 1.67 7.85 -21.14
CA GLY A 247 1.68 8.75 -19.99
C GLY A 247 1.62 7.98 -18.68
N LEU A 248 1.93 8.67 -17.59
CA LEU A 248 1.97 8.09 -16.25
C LEU A 248 1.16 8.96 -15.28
N ASN A 249 0.70 8.32 -14.21
CA ASN A 249 0.33 9.00 -12.98
C ASN A 249 1.40 8.71 -11.94
N PHE A 250 1.69 9.66 -11.06
CA PHE A 250 2.59 9.47 -9.94
C PHE A 250 2.08 10.18 -8.69
N VAL A 251 2.54 9.72 -7.55
CA VAL A 251 2.19 10.25 -6.23
C VAL A 251 3.42 10.21 -5.32
N ASP A 252 3.50 11.16 -4.39
CA ASP A 252 4.54 11.14 -3.37
C ASP A 252 4.31 10.00 -2.37
N VAL A 253 5.36 9.25 -2.08
CA VAL A 253 5.31 8.12 -1.15
C VAL A 253 4.86 8.55 0.26
N ARG A 254 5.19 9.77 0.68
CA ARG A 254 4.84 10.34 1.99
C ARG A 254 3.34 10.64 2.08
N ASP A 255 2.71 11.04 0.98
CA ASP A 255 1.26 11.27 0.94
C ASP A 255 0.50 9.94 1.08
N VAL A 256 0.97 8.90 0.40
CA VAL A 256 0.41 7.56 0.58
C VAL A 256 0.65 7.02 1.99
N ALA A 257 1.84 7.24 2.54
CA ALA A 257 2.18 6.81 3.90
C ALA A 257 1.31 7.50 4.96
N THR A 258 0.99 8.79 4.81
CA THR A 258 0.07 9.51 5.71
C THR A 258 -1.39 9.14 5.49
N LEU A 259 -1.77 8.70 4.29
CA LEU A 259 -3.12 8.24 3.98
C LEU A 259 -3.43 6.84 4.54
N LEU A 260 -2.43 5.96 4.66
CA LEU A 260 -2.62 4.60 5.20
C LEU A 260 -3.30 4.57 6.57
N PRO A 261 -2.87 5.37 7.60
CA PRO A 261 -3.59 5.44 8.87
C PRO A 261 -5.00 6.02 8.75
N VAL A 262 -5.25 6.94 7.81
CA VAL A 262 -6.60 7.45 7.56
C VAL A 262 -7.49 6.35 6.98
N ALA A 263 -6.97 5.57 6.03
CA ALA A 263 -7.68 4.41 5.47
C ALA A 263 -7.93 3.32 6.53
N MET A 264 -7.02 3.14 7.50
CA MET A 264 -7.22 2.23 8.62
C MET A 264 -8.42 2.64 9.50
N GLU A 265 -8.63 3.92 9.70
CA GLU A 265 -9.72 4.43 10.57
C GLU A 265 -11.03 4.69 9.81
N ARG A 266 -10.95 5.16 8.56
CA ARG A 266 -12.08 5.71 7.82
C ARG A 266 -12.42 4.97 6.53
N GLY A 267 -11.52 4.13 6.02
CA GLY A 267 -11.74 3.40 4.76
C GLY A 267 -12.96 2.47 4.85
N THR A 268 -13.80 2.48 3.83
CA THR A 268 -14.97 1.61 3.74
C THR A 268 -14.54 0.16 3.51
N PRO A 269 -14.97 -0.80 4.35
CA PRO A 269 -14.64 -2.21 4.17
C PRO A 269 -15.06 -2.74 2.79
N GLY A 270 -14.21 -3.54 2.18
CA GLY A 270 -14.41 -4.10 0.84
C GLY A 270 -13.98 -3.18 -0.31
N GLU A 271 -13.81 -1.90 -0.05
CA GLU A 271 -13.52 -0.90 -1.07
C GLU A 271 -12.03 -0.77 -1.40
N ARG A 272 -11.79 -0.31 -2.66
CA ARG A 272 -10.48 0.16 -3.12
C ARG A 272 -10.49 1.66 -3.29
N TYR A 273 -9.32 2.27 -3.19
CA TYR A 273 -9.08 3.69 -3.40
C TYR A 273 -7.89 3.88 -4.32
N LEU A 274 -8.12 4.49 -5.48
CA LEU A 274 -7.05 4.89 -6.39
C LEU A 274 -6.36 6.13 -5.82
N VAL A 275 -5.05 6.04 -5.59
CA VAL A 275 -4.28 7.10 -4.95
C VAL A 275 -3.20 7.61 -5.92
N GLY A 276 -3.47 8.75 -6.52
CA GLY A 276 -2.59 9.36 -7.53
C GLY A 276 -2.55 10.87 -7.43
N GLY A 277 -1.45 11.45 -7.87
CA GLY A 277 -1.28 12.90 -7.88
C GLY A 277 -1.59 13.51 -9.23
N TYR A 278 -0.76 13.22 -10.23
CA TYR A 278 -0.77 13.96 -11.49
C TYR A 278 -0.70 13.03 -12.70
N ASN A 279 -1.62 13.21 -13.64
CA ASN A 279 -1.64 12.54 -14.93
C ASN A 279 -0.81 13.36 -15.94
N TRP A 280 0.38 12.91 -16.30
CA TRP A 280 1.23 13.56 -17.28
C TRP A 280 1.63 12.61 -18.40
N THR A 281 1.79 13.16 -19.61
CA THR A 281 2.50 12.45 -20.68
C THR A 281 3.96 12.22 -20.27
N PHE A 282 4.60 11.19 -20.82
CA PHE A 282 6.05 11.03 -20.62
C PHE A 282 6.84 12.23 -21.12
N ALA A 283 6.36 12.90 -22.18
CA ALA A 283 6.98 14.14 -22.67
C ALA A 283 6.95 15.26 -21.62
N GLU A 284 5.82 15.46 -20.95
CA GLU A 284 5.69 16.44 -19.86
C GLU A 284 6.57 16.09 -18.66
N PHE A 285 6.54 14.82 -18.25
CA PHE A 285 7.34 14.32 -17.13
C PHE A 285 8.83 14.54 -17.37
N LEU A 286 9.34 14.09 -18.53
CA LEU A 286 10.75 14.24 -18.88
C LEU A 286 11.14 15.73 -19.08
N GLY A 287 10.27 16.54 -19.70
CA GLY A 287 10.51 17.97 -19.86
C GLY A 287 10.53 18.74 -18.53
N ARG A 288 9.77 18.30 -17.51
CA ARG A 288 9.85 18.85 -16.15
C ARG A 288 11.15 18.46 -15.45
N LEU A 289 11.55 17.17 -15.58
CA LEU A 289 12.86 16.73 -15.09
C LEU A 289 14.01 17.50 -15.73
N GLU A 290 13.97 17.74 -17.04
CA GLU A 290 14.96 18.54 -17.75
C GLU A 290 15.06 19.97 -17.18
N ARG A 291 13.94 20.66 -17.04
CA ARG A 291 13.90 22.01 -16.46
C ARG A 291 14.44 22.07 -15.05
N LEU A 292 14.06 21.07 -14.22
CA LEU A 292 14.47 20.99 -12.81
C LEU A 292 15.96 20.69 -12.65
N THR A 293 16.48 19.75 -13.45
CA THR A 293 17.80 19.16 -13.24
C THR A 293 18.90 19.77 -14.11
N LYS A 294 18.50 20.48 -15.19
CA LYS A 294 19.36 20.96 -16.29
C LYS A 294 20.07 19.82 -17.04
N VAL A 295 19.65 18.57 -16.85
CA VAL A 295 20.11 17.44 -17.64
C VAL A 295 19.28 17.40 -18.93
N PRO A 296 19.90 17.41 -20.13
CA PRO A 296 19.17 17.36 -21.39
C PRO A 296 18.34 16.07 -21.50
N GLY A 297 17.06 16.23 -21.83
CA GLY A 297 16.15 15.13 -22.08
C GLY A 297 16.32 14.52 -23.49
N PRO A 298 15.66 13.38 -23.76
CA PRO A 298 15.64 12.79 -25.09
C PRO A 298 14.86 13.69 -26.07
N MET A 299 15.43 13.96 -27.23
CA MET A 299 14.79 14.79 -28.25
C MET A 299 13.91 14.00 -29.23
N ILE A 300 14.17 12.71 -29.38
CA ILE A 300 13.50 11.85 -30.37
C ILE A 300 12.27 11.23 -29.75
N LYS A 301 11.09 11.46 -30.34
CA LYS A 301 9.85 10.80 -29.93
C LYS A 301 9.79 9.38 -30.51
N ALA A 302 9.51 8.40 -29.66
CA ALA A 302 9.24 7.02 -30.09
C ALA A 302 7.99 7.01 -30.99
N ARG A 303 8.07 6.31 -32.13
CA ARG A 303 6.94 6.16 -33.05
C ARG A 303 6.85 4.71 -33.53
N GLY A 304 5.61 4.20 -33.56
CA GLY A 304 5.32 2.85 -34.03
C GLY A 304 6.01 1.75 -33.23
N LYS A 305 6.11 0.54 -33.82
CA LYS A 305 6.61 -0.66 -33.13
C LYS A 305 8.14 -0.83 -33.18
N LEU A 306 8.86 0.04 -33.88
CA LEU A 306 10.32 -0.09 -34.05
C LEU A 306 11.10 -0.08 -32.73
N PRO A 307 10.81 0.81 -31.74
CA PRO A 307 11.53 0.81 -30.47
C PRO A 307 11.35 -0.51 -29.71
N LEU A 308 10.14 -1.07 -29.70
CA LEU A 308 9.87 -2.35 -29.06
C LEU A 308 10.58 -3.52 -29.75
N LEU A 309 10.58 -3.54 -31.10
CA LEU A 309 11.29 -4.58 -31.86
C LEU A 309 12.81 -4.51 -31.65
N ALA A 310 13.38 -3.30 -31.66
CA ALA A 310 14.80 -3.08 -31.39
C ALA A 310 15.17 -3.54 -29.97
N THR A 311 14.35 -3.20 -28.97
CA THR A 311 14.59 -3.62 -27.58
C THR A 311 14.46 -5.14 -27.42
N ARG A 312 13.51 -5.78 -28.10
CA ARG A 312 13.38 -7.25 -28.09
C ARG A 312 14.60 -7.93 -28.69
N ALA A 313 15.09 -7.45 -29.84
CA ALA A 313 16.30 -7.97 -30.46
C ALA A 313 17.53 -7.79 -29.56
N GLN A 314 17.70 -6.59 -28.98
CA GLN A 314 18.76 -6.32 -28.03
C GLN A 314 18.68 -7.24 -26.80
N ALA A 315 17.51 -7.37 -26.20
CA ALA A 315 17.32 -8.24 -25.02
C ALA A 315 17.65 -9.72 -25.36
N ALA A 316 17.24 -10.21 -26.54
CA ALA A 316 17.57 -11.56 -26.98
C ALA A 316 19.10 -11.76 -27.11
N MET A 317 19.78 -10.79 -27.70
CA MET A 317 21.26 -10.80 -27.85
C MET A 317 21.96 -10.83 -26.49
N TYR A 318 21.56 -9.96 -25.54
CA TYR A 318 22.14 -9.93 -24.20
C TYR A 318 21.92 -11.25 -23.45
N ARG A 319 20.70 -11.82 -23.54
CA ARG A 319 20.40 -13.12 -22.91
C ARG A 319 21.18 -14.27 -23.53
N HIS A 320 21.38 -14.23 -24.84
CA HIS A 320 22.25 -15.24 -25.54
C HIS A 320 23.67 -15.21 -24.96
N TRP A 321 24.19 -14.06 -24.59
CA TRP A 321 25.49 -13.91 -23.95
C TRP A 321 25.48 -14.07 -22.42
N GLY A 322 24.37 -14.53 -21.82
CA GLY A 322 24.24 -14.71 -20.38
C GLY A 322 24.22 -13.38 -19.60
N ARG A 323 23.93 -12.26 -20.28
CA ARG A 323 23.90 -10.92 -19.68
C ARG A 323 22.49 -10.41 -19.51
N THR A 324 22.28 -9.59 -18.46
CA THR A 324 21.00 -8.89 -18.26
C THR A 324 20.90 -7.73 -19.25
N PRO A 325 19.79 -7.60 -20.00
CA PRO A 325 19.59 -6.48 -20.88
C PRO A 325 19.46 -5.17 -20.09
N PRO A 326 19.99 -4.04 -20.61
CA PRO A 326 19.90 -2.75 -19.94
C PRO A 326 18.47 -2.22 -19.85
N LEU A 327 17.61 -2.61 -20.79
CA LEU A 327 16.20 -2.27 -20.84
C LEU A 327 15.35 -3.51 -21.14
N GLU A 328 14.39 -3.81 -20.29
CA GLU A 328 13.47 -4.91 -20.54
C GLU A 328 12.39 -4.50 -21.56
N PRO A 329 12.10 -5.34 -22.57
CA PRO A 329 11.07 -5.06 -23.57
C PRO A 329 9.70 -4.74 -22.97
N GLN A 330 9.37 -5.35 -21.84
CA GLN A 330 8.14 -5.08 -21.11
C GLN A 330 8.04 -3.60 -20.69
N SER A 331 9.12 -2.98 -20.23
CA SER A 331 9.12 -1.57 -19.82
C SER A 331 8.84 -0.64 -21.00
N VAL A 332 9.35 -0.98 -22.19
CA VAL A 332 9.07 -0.22 -23.43
C VAL A 332 7.62 -0.40 -23.83
N GLU A 333 7.10 -1.63 -23.81
CA GLU A 333 5.69 -1.88 -24.10
C GLU A 333 4.76 -1.11 -23.14
N MET A 334 5.02 -1.16 -21.83
CA MET A 334 4.23 -0.44 -20.83
C MET A 334 4.26 1.08 -21.03
N SER A 335 5.33 1.63 -21.58
CA SER A 335 5.46 3.07 -21.85
C SER A 335 4.64 3.55 -23.07
N GLU A 336 4.02 2.64 -23.82
CA GLU A 336 3.06 2.96 -24.89
C GLU A 336 1.63 3.22 -24.36
N TYR A 337 1.37 2.92 -23.09
CA TYR A 337 0.05 3.05 -22.46
C TYR A 337 -0.05 4.30 -21.60
N PHE A 338 -1.32 4.69 -21.30
CA PHE A 338 -1.66 5.76 -20.38
C PHE A 338 -2.11 5.15 -19.05
N TRP A 339 -1.45 5.54 -17.98
CA TRP A 339 -1.71 5.08 -16.60
C TRP A 339 -2.47 6.17 -15.84
N TYR A 340 -3.43 6.77 -16.52
CA TYR A 340 -4.23 7.88 -16.00
C TYR A 340 -5.44 7.38 -15.25
N PHE A 341 -5.87 8.13 -14.26
CA PHE A 341 -7.09 7.86 -13.52
C PHE A 341 -7.54 9.07 -12.71
N ASP A 342 -8.78 8.98 -12.18
CA ASP A 342 -9.35 9.91 -11.23
C ASP A 342 -9.14 9.40 -9.78
N SER A 343 -8.57 10.25 -8.92
CA SER A 343 -8.40 10.00 -7.47
C SER A 343 -9.51 10.61 -6.63
N GLY A 344 -10.61 11.07 -7.24
CA GLY A 344 -11.66 11.83 -6.58
C GLY A 344 -12.32 11.09 -5.40
N LYS A 345 -12.41 9.77 -5.43
CA LYS A 345 -12.92 8.97 -4.31
C LYS A 345 -12.02 9.08 -3.09
N ALA A 346 -10.71 8.91 -3.25
CA ALA A 346 -9.75 9.07 -2.14
C ALA A 346 -9.79 10.50 -1.56
N ALA A 347 -9.95 11.51 -2.40
CA ALA A 347 -10.10 12.89 -1.95
C ALA A 347 -11.38 13.10 -1.13
N ARG A 348 -12.52 12.62 -1.61
CA ARG A 348 -13.82 12.83 -0.94
C ARG A 348 -13.96 12.04 0.36
N GLU A 349 -13.56 10.78 0.38
CA GLU A 349 -13.83 9.87 1.51
C GLU A 349 -12.69 9.85 2.53
N LEU A 350 -11.45 9.98 2.08
CA LEU A 350 -10.27 9.91 2.94
C LEU A 350 -9.58 11.27 3.15
N GLY A 351 -10.03 12.33 2.45
CA GLY A 351 -9.40 13.65 2.53
C GLY A 351 -8.02 13.70 1.87
N PHE A 352 -7.78 12.83 0.87
CA PHE A 352 -6.50 12.79 0.18
C PHE A 352 -6.25 14.06 -0.63
N ILE A 353 -5.10 14.69 -0.41
CA ILE A 353 -4.60 15.84 -1.17
C ILE A 353 -3.14 15.56 -1.53
N PRO A 354 -2.79 15.43 -2.81
CA PRO A 354 -1.41 15.23 -3.21
C PRO A 354 -0.60 16.51 -3.00
N ARG A 355 0.65 16.38 -2.55
CA ARG A 355 1.59 17.51 -2.50
C ARG A 355 1.97 17.97 -3.90
N ASP A 356 2.61 19.15 -3.99
CA ASP A 356 3.05 19.69 -5.26
C ASP A 356 3.99 18.72 -5.99
N ALA A 357 3.76 18.59 -7.29
CA ALA A 357 4.52 17.70 -8.15
C ALA A 357 6.00 18.11 -8.27
N THR A 358 6.27 19.40 -8.23
CA THR A 358 7.64 19.93 -8.35
C THR A 358 8.45 19.59 -7.11
N ASP A 359 7.84 19.70 -5.93
CA ASP A 359 8.47 19.32 -4.66
C ASP A 359 8.78 17.81 -4.62
N THR A 360 7.82 16.98 -5.05
CA THR A 360 8.02 15.53 -5.15
C THR A 360 9.18 15.19 -6.09
N LEU A 361 9.22 15.82 -7.28
CA LEU A 361 10.31 15.58 -8.23
C LEU A 361 11.65 16.10 -7.71
N PHE A 362 11.67 17.29 -7.10
CA PHE A 362 12.88 17.89 -6.55
C PHE A 362 13.52 17.00 -5.49
N GLU A 363 12.72 16.53 -4.53
CA GLU A 363 13.23 15.67 -3.45
C GLU A 363 13.62 14.29 -3.97
N THR A 364 12.89 13.73 -4.96
CA THR A 364 13.27 12.48 -5.62
C THR A 364 14.64 12.61 -6.29
N VAL A 365 14.83 13.67 -7.07
CA VAL A 365 16.10 13.96 -7.76
C VAL A 365 17.23 14.16 -6.77
N THR A 366 16.99 14.94 -5.73
CA THR A 366 17.97 15.22 -4.67
C THR A 366 18.43 13.93 -4.00
N TYR A 367 17.46 13.07 -3.63
CA TYR A 367 17.75 11.77 -3.03
C TYR A 367 18.56 10.86 -3.97
N ILE A 368 18.17 10.77 -5.24
CA ILE A 368 18.88 9.92 -6.22
C ILE A 368 20.30 10.42 -6.47
N ARG A 369 20.50 11.74 -6.59
CA ARG A 369 21.84 12.31 -6.76
C ARG A 369 22.74 12.00 -5.58
N ALA A 370 22.23 12.14 -4.36
CA ALA A 370 23.01 11.91 -3.15
C ALA A 370 23.40 10.44 -2.96
N ASN A 371 22.51 9.50 -3.30
CA ASN A 371 22.70 8.10 -2.95
C ASN A 371 23.17 7.20 -4.11
N PHE A 372 22.92 7.60 -5.38
CA PHE A 372 23.21 6.74 -6.54
C PHE A 372 24.13 7.38 -7.59
N LEU A 373 24.27 8.70 -7.61
CA LEU A 373 25.07 9.38 -8.62
C LEU A 373 26.29 10.10 -8.05
N GLY A 374 26.66 9.90 -6.79
CA GLY A 374 27.80 10.49 -6.04
C GLY A 374 28.67 11.52 -6.79
N ASN A 375 29.34 12.41 -6.13
CA ASN A 375 30.10 13.55 -6.72
C ASN A 375 31.17 13.19 -7.79
N GLY A 376 31.33 11.90 -8.16
CA GLY A 376 32.32 11.41 -9.12
C GLY A 376 31.76 10.85 -10.44
N ALA A 377 30.43 10.55 -10.53
CA ALA A 377 29.88 9.87 -11.71
C ALA A 377 29.56 10.83 -12.88
N LEU A 378 29.35 12.10 -12.61
CA LEU A 378 29.07 13.11 -13.64
C LEU A 378 30.33 13.57 -14.40
N SER A 379 31.53 13.33 -13.88
CA SER A 379 32.79 13.80 -14.48
C SER A 379 33.41 12.81 -15.50
N LYS A 380 32.98 11.55 -15.51
CA LYS A 380 33.59 10.51 -16.37
C LYS A 380 32.96 10.30 -17.76
N LYS A 381 31.84 11.00 -18.08
CA LYS A 381 31.20 10.90 -19.42
C LYS A 381 31.13 12.21 -20.19
N ALA A 382 31.85 13.24 -19.75
CA ALA A 382 32.00 14.52 -20.46
C ALA A 382 33.38 14.66 -21.14
N GLY A 383 34.10 13.53 -21.35
CA GLY A 383 35.35 13.48 -22.09
C GLY A 383 35.23 12.58 -23.31
#